data_725b4de17e88ad7cf934fab839973d7d
#
_entry.id   725b4de17e88ad7cf934fab839973d7d
#
_cell.length_a   1.000
_cell.length_b   1.000
_cell.length_c   1.000
_cell.angle_alpha   90.00
_cell.angle_beta   90.00
_cell.angle_gamma   90.00
#
_symmetry.space_group_name_H-M   'P 1'
#
loop_
_entity.id
_entity.type
_entity.pdbx_description
1 polymer ?
#
loop_
_entity_poly.entity_id
_entity_poly.type
_entity_poly.pdbx_seq_one_letter_code
_entity_poly.pdbx_strand_id
1 'polypeptide(L)'
;MKKLVPAFLAACAALSLTACSSDAGASSDERAVVIEVKNMAYTPASVAIEKGQTVEWKFDDSGLPHDVVGNGDLDGKLKSELLTEGTFSYTFDDAGTFTYHCTPHPMMVGTVIVQ
;
A
#
# COMPACT_ATOMS: atom_id res chain seq x y z
N MET A 1 38.77 -65.13 -5.88
CA MET A 1 38.00 -64.62 -5.94
C MET A 1 37.75 -63.43 -5.50
N LYS A 2 37.53 -62.53 -5.81
CA LYS A 2 37.31 -61.44 -5.44
C LYS A 2 36.19 -60.90 -5.68
N LYS A 3 35.68 -60.10 -5.15
CA LYS A 3 34.59 -59.63 -5.30
C LYS A 3 34.58 -58.31 -5.38
N LEU A 4 34.02 -57.68 -6.00
CA LEU A 4 33.88 -56.47 -6.18
C LEU A 4 32.77 -55.92 -5.65
N VAL A 5 32.79 -55.00 -4.94
CA VAL A 5 31.69 -54.36 -4.39
C VAL A 5 31.46 -53.12 -5.12
N PRO A 6 30.45 -52.95 -5.71
CA PRO A 6 30.16 -51.72 -6.33
C PRO A 6 29.73 -50.74 -5.32
N ALA A 7 30.35 -49.71 -5.37
CA ALA A 7 29.94 -48.62 -4.60
C ALA A 7 28.73 -48.01 -5.19
N PHE A 8 27.80 -47.91 -4.42
CA PHE A 8 26.70 -47.22 -4.85
C PHE A 8 26.74 -45.86 -4.43
N LEU A 9 26.86 -45.02 -5.30
CA LEU A 9 26.64 -43.69 -5.04
C LEU A 9 25.24 -43.40 -4.98
N ALA A 10 24.80 -43.14 -3.92
CA ALA A 10 23.52 -42.58 -3.79
C ALA A 10 23.64 -41.12 -4.02
N ALA A 11 23.27 -40.73 -5.12
CA ALA A 11 23.19 -39.33 -5.35
C ALA A 11 21.93 -38.85 -4.72
N CYS A 12 22.09 -38.23 -3.67
CA CYS A 12 20.99 -37.52 -3.10
C CYS A 12 20.88 -36.26 -3.83
N ALA A 13 20.00 -36.23 -4.67
CA ALA A 13 19.65 -34.98 -5.24
C ALA A 13 18.87 -34.25 -4.22
N ALA A 14 19.50 -33.42 -3.58
CA ALA A 14 18.80 -32.54 -2.71
C ALA A 14 18.12 -31.52 -3.56
N LEU A 15 16.92 -31.67 -3.66
CA LEU A 15 16.18 -30.68 -4.24
C LEU A 15 15.92 -29.67 -3.30
N SER A 16 16.64 -28.69 -3.38
CA SER A 16 16.29 -27.57 -2.58
C SER A 16 15.23 -26.84 -3.29
N LEU A 17 14.13 -26.98 -2.78
CA LEU A 17 13.11 -26.21 -3.19
C LEU A 17 13.09 -25.01 -2.55
N THR A 18 13.47 -24.04 -3.13
CA THR A 18 13.32 -22.77 -2.59
C THR A 18 11.97 -22.35 -2.82
N ALA A 19 11.32 -22.26 -1.86
CA ALA A 19 10.06 -21.76 -1.94
C ALA A 19 10.10 -20.32 -2.10
N CYS A 20 9.77 -19.87 -3.17
CA CYS A 20 9.74 -18.49 -3.33
C CYS A 20 8.53 -17.86 -2.87
N SER A 21 7.72 -18.58 -2.28
CA SER A 21 6.49 -18.01 -1.88
C SER A 21 6.62 -16.92 -0.90
N SER A 22 7.74 -16.83 -0.27
CA SER A 22 7.88 -15.77 0.69
C SER A 22 7.86 -14.42 0.05
N ASP A 23 8.03 -14.36 -1.20
CA ASP A 23 8.06 -13.09 -1.79
C ASP A 23 6.80 -12.37 -1.69
N ALA A 24 5.74 -13.08 -1.67
CA ALA A 24 4.48 -12.43 -1.71
C ALA A 24 4.25 -11.55 -0.52
N GLY A 25 4.69 -11.97 0.61
CA GLY A 25 4.48 -11.16 1.78
C GLY A 25 5.33 -9.95 1.82
N ALA A 26 6.53 -10.07 1.37
CA ALA A 26 7.44 -8.96 1.47
C ALA A 26 7.08 -7.86 0.50
N SER A 27 6.60 -8.20 -0.66
CA SER A 27 6.35 -7.17 -1.61
C SER A 27 5.13 -6.34 -1.30
N SER A 28 4.21 -6.87 -0.53
CA SER A 28 3.03 -6.11 -0.23
C SER A 28 3.31 -4.91 0.63
N ASP A 29 4.36 -4.96 1.43
CA ASP A 29 4.65 -3.85 2.31
C ASP A 29 5.18 -2.64 1.58
N GLU A 30 5.72 -2.84 0.41
CA GLU A 30 6.27 -1.73 -0.32
C GLU A 30 5.31 -1.15 -1.32
N ARG A 31 4.16 -1.77 -1.47
CA ARG A 31 3.24 -1.34 -2.45
C ARG A 31 2.33 -0.26 -1.90
N ALA A 32 2.16 0.80 -2.62
CA ALA A 32 1.24 1.85 -2.22
C ALA A 32 -0.20 1.35 -2.32
N VAL A 33 -1.00 1.76 -1.38
CA VAL A 33 -2.42 1.51 -1.43
C VAL A 33 -3.04 2.66 -2.21
N VAL A 34 -3.83 2.36 -3.20
CA VAL A 34 -4.39 3.40 -4.08
C VAL A 34 -5.82 3.72 -3.70
N ILE A 35 -6.10 4.99 -3.55
CA ILE A 35 -7.44 5.50 -3.33
C ILE A 35 -7.79 6.36 -4.53
N GLU A 36 -8.90 6.08 -5.16
CA GLU A 36 -9.33 6.89 -6.29
C GLU A 36 -10.15 8.07 -5.80
N VAL A 37 -9.90 9.22 -6.38
CA VAL A 37 -10.62 10.44 -6.04
C VAL A 37 -11.47 10.79 -7.24
N LYS A 38 -12.72 10.37 -7.17
CA LYS A 38 -13.65 10.60 -8.27
C LYS A 38 -15.10 10.52 -7.79
N ASN A 39 -16.00 11.01 -8.58
CA ASN A 39 -17.42 11.03 -8.24
C ASN A 39 -17.68 11.71 -6.89
N MET A 40 -16.91 12.75 -6.61
CA MET A 40 -17.04 13.50 -5.36
C MET A 40 -16.84 12.61 -4.14
N ALA A 41 -15.93 11.62 -4.24
CA ALA A 41 -15.68 10.68 -3.15
C ALA A 41 -14.29 10.12 -3.21
N TYR A 42 -13.82 9.62 -2.07
CA TYR A 42 -12.59 8.84 -2.01
C TYR A 42 -13.01 7.36 -2.02
N THR A 43 -12.42 6.58 -2.91
CA THR A 43 -12.80 5.18 -3.08
C THR A 43 -11.57 4.27 -3.03
N PRO A 44 -11.46 3.39 -2.07
CA PRO A 44 -12.40 3.19 -0.95
C PRO A 44 -12.30 4.33 0.06
N ALA A 45 -13.36 4.54 0.79
CA ALA A 45 -13.41 5.64 1.75
C ALA A 45 -12.63 5.32 3.02
N SER A 46 -12.31 4.06 3.24
CA SER A 46 -11.56 3.64 4.42
C SER A 46 -10.59 2.54 4.01
N VAL A 47 -9.35 2.65 4.43
CA VAL A 47 -8.33 1.64 4.17
C VAL A 47 -7.58 1.34 5.45
N ALA A 48 -7.08 0.12 5.58
CA ALA A 48 -6.24 -0.28 6.69
C ALA A 48 -4.86 -0.61 6.14
N ILE A 49 -3.84 -0.04 6.72
CA ILE A 49 -2.46 -0.23 6.28
C ILE A 49 -1.56 -0.49 7.49
N GLU A 50 -0.32 -0.84 7.22
CA GLU A 50 0.70 -1.01 8.25
C GLU A 50 1.53 0.25 8.36
N LYS A 51 2.17 0.47 9.50
CA LYS A 51 3.08 1.59 9.66
C LYS A 51 4.14 1.55 8.59
N GLY A 52 4.45 2.68 8.03
CA GLY A 52 5.47 2.80 7.00
C GLY A 52 4.94 2.61 5.59
N GLN A 53 3.69 2.22 5.45
CA GLN A 53 3.13 2.09 4.12
C GLN A 53 2.68 3.44 3.56
N THR A 54 2.63 3.50 2.26
CA THR A 54 2.27 4.72 1.54
C THR A 54 0.87 4.57 0.94
N VAL A 55 0.11 5.62 1.02
CA VAL A 55 -1.18 5.70 0.34
C VAL A 55 -1.03 6.68 -0.82
N GLU A 56 -1.55 6.28 -1.96
CA GLU A 56 -1.54 7.11 -3.14
C GLU A 56 -2.97 7.47 -3.51
N TRP A 57 -3.24 8.75 -3.66
CA TRP A 57 -4.55 9.22 -4.11
C TRP A 57 -4.44 9.56 -5.58
N LYS A 58 -5.32 8.98 -6.38
CA LYS A 58 -5.33 9.18 -7.82
C LYS A 58 -6.53 10.03 -8.18
N PHE A 59 -6.27 11.21 -8.71
CA PHE A 59 -7.31 12.19 -9.00
C PHE A 59 -7.83 12.00 -10.42
N ASP A 60 -9.12 11.72 -10.53
CA ASP A 60 -9.73 11.44 -11.82
C ASP A 60 -11.24 11.69 -11.77
N ASP A 61 -11.61 12.93 -11.62
CA ASP A 61 -13.03 13.30 -11.52
C ASP A 61 -13.41 14.30 -12.59
N SER A 62 -13.07 13.95 -13.82
CA SER A 62 -13.47 14.74 -15.00
C SER A 62 -13.13 16.21 -14.91
N GLY A 63 -11.97 16.49 -14.35
CA GLY A 63 -11.50 17.88 -14.24
C GLY A 63 -11.99 18.64 -13.01
N LEU A 64 -12.80 18.01 -12.18
CA LEU A 64 -13.25 18.63 -10.96
C LEU A 64 -12.12 18.62 -9.93
N PRO A 65 -11.74 19.74 -9.37
CA PRO A 65 -10.60 19.77 -8.45
C PRO A 65 -10.93 19.23 -7.07
N HIS A 66 -10.00 18.48 -6.53
CA HIS A 66 -10.08 17.93 -5.18
C HIS A 66 -8.73 18.02 -4.51
N ASP A 67 -8.69 17.85 -3.21
CA ASP A 67 -7.43 17.74 -2.48
C ASP A 67 -7.57 16.71 -1.36
N VAL A 68 -6.48 16.47 -0.65
CA VAL A 68 -6.45 15.58 0.50
C VAL A 68 -5.86 16.39 1.64
N VAL A 69 -6.64 16.64 2.67
CA VAL A 69 -6.21 17.44 3.81
C VAL A 69 -6.49 16.70 5.09
N GLY A 70 -5.46 16.43 5.86
CA GLY A 70 -5.58 15.68 7.10
C GLY A 70 -6.28 16.46 8.20
N ASN A 71 -6.99 15.73 9.04
CA ASN A 71 -7.65 16.30 10.20
C ASN A 71 -6.86 15.98 11.45
N GLY A 72 -7.11 16.71 12.52
CA GLY A 72 -6.53 16.40 13.81
C GLY A 72 -5.01 16.38 13.78
N ASP A 73 -4.43 15.27 14.17
CA ASP A 73 -2.98 15.15 14.24
C ASP A 73 -2.27 15.29 12.89
N LEU A 74 -2.99 15.13 11.81
CA LEU A 74 -2.41 15.29 10.49
C LEU A 74 -2.71 16.65 9.85
N ASP A 75 -3.32 17.52 10.60
CA ASP A 75 -3.57 18.88 10.11
C ASP A 75 -2.22 19.55 9.84
N GLY A 76 -2.04 20.03 8.63
CA GLY A 76 -0.79 20.66 8.23
C GLY A 76 0.28 19.69 7.80
N LYS A 77 0.10 18.40 8.06
CA LYS A 77 1.09 17.39 7.65
C LYS A 77 0.63 16.66 6.42
N LEU A 78 -0.60 16.19 6.41
CA LEU A 78 -1.17 15.53 5.25
C LEU A 78 -1.90 16.60 4.47
N LYS A 79 -1.33 17.02 3.37
CA LYS A 79 -1.93 18.09 2.62
C LYS A 79 -1.45 18.05 1.18
N SER A 80 -2.35 17.85 0.26
CA SER A 80 -2.04 17.94 -1.16
C SER A 80 -2.42 19.32 -1.68
N GLU A 81 -2.01 19.59 -2.91
CA GLU A 81 -2.53 20.75 -3.60
C GLU A 81 -3.87 20.39 -4.19
N LEU A 82 -4.59 21.37 -4.69
CA LEU A 82 -5.80 21.10 -5.45
C LEU A 82 -5.39 20.50 -6.76
N LEU A 83 -5.90 19.33 -7.08
CA LEU A 83 -5.52 18.61 -8.29
C LEU A 83 -6.75 18.22 -9.09
N THR A 84 -6.65 18.35 -10.40
CA THR A 84 -7.70 17.88 -11.30
C THR A 84 -7.31 16.55 -11.95
N GLU A 85 -6.05 16.17 -11.81
CA GLU A 85 -5.53 14.92 -12.36
C GLU A 85 -4.23 14.61 -11.65
N GLY A 86 -3.64 13.46 -11.91
CA GLY A 86 -2.38 13.09 -11.31
C GLY A 86 -2.57 12.37 -10.00
N THR A 87 -1.51 12.31 -9.23
CA THR A 87 -1.51 11.54 -7.98
C THR A 87 -0.85 12.34 -6.86
N PHE A 88 -1.19 11.98 -5.64
CA PHE A 88 -0.55 12.51 -4.44
C PHE A 88 -0.32 11.33 -3.50
N SER A 89 0.82 11.27 -2.87
CA SER A 89 1.17 10.15 -1.98
C SER A 89 1.59 10.66 -0.62
N TYR A 90 1.34 9.85 0.39
CA TYR A 90 1.76 10.16 1.75
C TYR A 90 2.09 8.85 2.47
N THR A 91 3.20 8.84 3.21
CA THR A 91 3.63 7.68 3.97
C THR A 91 3.24 7.86 5.43
N PHE A 92 2.57 6.85 5.99
CA PHE A 92 2.08 6.91 7.36
C PHE A 92 3.04 6.16 8.28
N ASP A 93 3.79 6.90 9.08
CA ASP A 93 4.79 6.29 9.97
C ASP A 93 4.27 5.96 11.35
N ASP A 94 3.12 6.47 11.70
CA ASP A 94 2.56 6.27 13.04
C ASP A 94 1.27 5.47 13.00
N ALA A 95 1.08 4.62 13.97
CA ALA A 95 -0.16 3.87 14.10
C ALA A 95 -1.28 4.79 14.59
N GLY A 96 -2.48 4.48 14.20
CA GLY A 96 -3.65 5.24 14.62
C GLY A 96 -4.72 5.26 13.56
N THR A 97 -5.79 5.96 13.84
CA THR A 97 -6.87 6.17 12.89
C THR A 97 -6.86 7.63 12.49
N PHE A 98 -6.69 7.86 11.21
CA PHE A 98 -6.55 9.22 10.69
C PHE A 98 -7.63 9.50 9.67
N THR A 99 -8.22 10.69 9.74
CA THR A 99 -9.24 11.09 8.78
C THR A 99 -8.74 12.27 7.96
N TYR A 100 -9.34 12.46 6.82
CA TYR A 100 -9.00 13.57 5.94
C TYR A 100 -10.24 14.01 5.16
N HIS A 101 -10.15 15.16 4.55
CA HIS A 101 -11.27 15.73 3.82
C HIS A 101 -10.79 16.50 2.60
N CYS A 102 -11.72 16.92 1.79
CA CYS A 102 -11.47 17.73 0.61
C CYS A 102 -11.89 19.15 0.92
N THR A 103 -11.01 20.11 0.67
CA THR A 103 -11.28 21.51 1.01
C THR A 103 -12.51 22.08 0.28
N PRO A 104 -12.61 21.97 -1.04
CA PRO A 104 -13.80 22.52 -1.70
C PRO A 104 -15.06 21.70 -1.48
N HIS A 105 -14.93 20.48 -0.96
CA HIS A 105 -16.09 19.61 -0.74
C HIS A 105 -15.99 18.98 0.65
N PRO A 106 -16.28 19.74 1.70
CA PRO A 106 -16.03 19.26 3.08
C PRO A 106 -16.73 17.99 3.50
N MET A 107 -17.78 17.61 2.80
CA MET A 107 -18.45 16.36 3.12
C MET A 107 -17.76 15.15 2.53
N MET A 108 -16.78 15.37 1.68
CA MET A 108 -16.00 14.32 1.08
C MET A 108 -14.87 13.97 2.04
N VAL A 109 -15.01 12.85 2.73
CA VAL A 109 -14.08 12.45 3.80
C VAL A 109 -13.60 11.04 3.60
N GLY A 110 -12.43 10.75 4.13
CA GLY A 110 -11.86 9.40 4.10
C GLY A 110 -11.14 9.08 5.39
N THR A 111 -10.80 7.81 5.56
CA THR A 111 -10.14 7.30 6.76
C THR A 111 -9.00 6.37 6.40
N VAL A 112 -7.89 6.49 7.10
CA VAL A 112 -6.77 5.57 7.00
C VAL A 112 -6.51 5.01 8.39
N ILE A 113 -6.57 3.69 8.52
CA ILE A 113 -6.29 3.01 9.78
C ILE A 113 -4.90 2.41 9.65
N VAL A 114 -3.99 2.84 10.50
CA VAL A 114 -2.59 2.40 10.47
C VAL A 114 -2.36 1.49 11.65
N GLN A 115 -1.98 0.27 11.39
CA GLN A 115 -1.84 -0.77 12.42
C GLN A 115 -0.40 -0.97 12.86
#